data_3e2fc4ae14526b31bd729a63e3755dba
#
_entry.id   3e2fc4ae14526b31bd729a63e3755dba
#
_cell.length_a   1.000
_cell.length_b   1.000
_cell.length_c   1.000
_cell.angle_alpha   90.00
_cell.angle_beta   90.00
_cell.angle_gamma   90.00
#
_symmetry.space_group_name_H-M   'P 1'
#
loop_
_entity.id
_entity.type
_entity.pdbx_description
1 polymer ?
#
loop_
_entity_poly.entity_id
_entity_poly.type
_entity_poly.pdbx_seq_one_letter_code
_entity_poly.pdbx_strand_id
1 'polypeptide(L)'
;MKTANKTSNSIQRFLQTACVGLLLSMAMTAGAQPASAPAVAATAKATFAGGCFWCVESDFDKVPGVISTTSGYTGGKTVNPSYEQVSSHSTGHAEAVQVVYDPAKVSYEKLVEYYWRSIDPTVNDQQFCDHGSTYRTVIFAHSDEQLKIATASRTALEKTKPFKEPMVTEIVMASAFYPAEEY
;
A
#
# COMPACT_ATOMS: atom_id res chain seq x y z
N MET A 1 -54.41 -64.20 -18.21
CA MET A 1 -55.17 -64.71 -17.08
C MET A 1 -55.44 -63.56 -16.13
N LYS A 2 -56.64 -63.03 -16.20
CA LYS A 2 -57.61 -63.09 -15.10
C LYS A 2 -57.15 -62.26 -13.92
N THR A 3 -57.81 -61.31 -13.32
CA THR A 3 -59.19 -60.78 -13.29
C THR A 3 -59.08 -59.58 -12.35
N ALA A 4 -59.59 -58.43 -12.68
CA ALA A 4 -60.95 -57.93 -12.35
C ALA A 4 -61.28 -57.97 -10.84
N ASN A 5 -61.54 -56.87 -10.20
CA ASN A 5 -62.92 -56.34 -10.01
C ASN A 5 -62.81 -55.27 -8.91
N LYS A 6 -63.33 -54.14 -9.03
CA LYS A 6 -64.70 -53.67 -9.04
C LYS A 6 -65.17 -53.12 -7.68
N THR A 7 -65.60 -51.88 -7.77
CA THR A 7 -66.78 -51.27 -7.15
C THR A 7 -66.67 -50.90 -5.67
N SER A 8 -67.26 -49.88 -5.14
CA SER A 8 -68.42 -49.12 -5.49
C SER A 8 -68.64 -48.00 -4.48
N ASN A 9 -69.12 -46.87 -4.96
CA ASN A 9 -70.18 -46.03 -4.42
C ASN A 9 -70.42 -45.99 -2.93
N SER A 10 -70.61 -44.89 -2.33
CA SER A 10 -71.82 -44.04 -2.38
C SER A 10 -71.72 -42.91 -1.36
N ILE A 11 -72.06 -41.74 -1.81
CA ILE A 11 -73.20 -40.91 -1.48
C ILE A 11 -73.23 -40.36 -0.03
N GLN A 12 -73.23 -39.14 0.04
CA GLN A 12 -74.24 -38.20 0.44
C GLN A 12 -73.94 -37.33 1.66
N ARG A 13 -73.89 -36.07 1.40
CA ARG A 13 -74.73 -34.97 1.86
C ARG A 13 -74.42 -34.27 3.20
N PHE A 14 -74.33 -32.95 2.94
CA PHE A 14 -74.80 -31.84 3.79
C PHE A 14 -74.11 -31.60 5.12
N LEU A 15 -73.40 -30.52 5.28
CA LEU A 15 -73.92 -29.30 5.89
C LEU A 15 -73.02 -28.12 5.74
N GLN A 16 -73.61 -27.03 5.32
CA GLN A 16 -73.04 -25.69 5.36
C GLN A 16 -72.74 -25.27 6.81
N THR A 17 -71.63 -24.72 7.07
CA THR A 17 -71.54 -23.67 8.11
C THR A 17 -70.46 -22.73 7.75
N ALA A 18 -70.82 -21.49 7.61
CA ALA A 18 -69.95 -20.33 7.41
C ALA A 18 -69.01 -20.12 8.60
N CYS A 19 -67.72 -19.82 8.33
CA CYS A 19 -66.90 -19.12 9.27
C CYS A 19 -65.90 -18.27 8.50
N VAL A 20 -66.22 -17.00 8.46
CA VAL A 20 -65.43 -15.81 8.66
C VAL A 20 -63.98 -15.92 8.30
N GLY A 21 -63.60 -15.17 7.24
CA GLY A 21 -62.27 -14.94 6.82
C GLY A 21 -61.43 -14.22 7.89
N LEU A 22 -60.24 -14.74 8.12
CA LEU A 22 -59.16 -14.00 8.75
C LEU A 22 -58.02 -13.92 7.75
N LEU A 23 -58.03 -12.84 6.96
CA LEU A 23 -56.92 -12.46 6.12
C LEU A 23 -55.76 -12.05 7.02
N LEU A 24 -54.81 -12.95 7.21
CA LEU A 24 -53.54 -12.65 7.85
C LEU A 24 -52.67 -11.95 6.76
N SER A 25 -52.73 -10.63 6.74
CA SER A 25 -51.80 -9.81 5.98
C SER A 25 -50.39 -9.95 6.59
N MET A 26 -49.52 -10.79 6.02
CA MET A 26 -48.08 -10.78 6.27
C MET A 26 -47.54 -9.49 5.71
N ALA A 27 -47.34 -8.51 6.57
CA ALA A 27 -46.51 -7.35 6.28
C ALA A 27 -45.06 -7.84 6.15
N MET A 28 -44.56 -7.97 4.92
CA MET A 28 -43.13 -8.09 4.65
C MET A 28 -42.46 -6.78 5.04
N THR A 29 -41.87 -6.72 6.23
CA THR A 29 -40.92 -5.69 6.61
C THR A 29 -39.68 -5.90 5.75
N ALA A 30 -39.59 -5.11 4.67
CA ALA A 30 -38.34 -4.96 3.93
C ALA A 30 -37.32 -4.35 4.91
N GLY A 31 -36.49 -5.21 5.50
CA GLY A 31 -35.35 -4.77 6.29
C GLY A 31 -34.40 -4.00 5.38
N ALA A 32 -34.36 -2.67 5.54
CA ALA A 32 -33.35 -1.85 4.93
C ALA A 32 -31.98 -2.33 5.48
N GLN A 33 -31.20 -3.00 4.63
CA GLN A 33 -29.83 -3.37 4.94
C GLN A 33 -29.04 -2.08 5.14
N PRO A 34 -28.37 -1.87 6.29
CA PRO A 34 -27.58 -0.67 6.46
C PRO A 34 -26.52 -0.64 5.34
N ALA A 35 -26.49 0.45 4.60
CA ALA A 35 -25.45 0.69 3.61
C ALA A 35 -24.09 0.56 4.34
N SER A 36 -23.26 -0.39 3.91
CA SER A 36 -21.89 -0.51 4.43
C SER A 36 -21.17 0.81 4.17
N ALA A 37 -20.66 1.42 5.23
CA ALA A 37 -19.80 2.60 5.09
C ALA A 37 -18.67 2.27 4.10
N PRO A 38 -18.27 3.22 3.23
CA PRO A 38 -17.17 2.98 2.31
C PRO A 38 -15.93 2.57 3.12
N ALA A 39 -15.37 1.40 2.79
CA ALA A 39 -14.14 0.95 3.40
C ALA A 39 -13.06 2.02 3.10
N VAL A 40 -12.48 2.60 4.15
CA VAL A 40 -11.32 3.47 4.00
C VAL A 40 -10.25 2.64 3.29
N ALA A 41 -9.83 3.09 2.09
CA ALA A 41 -8.81 2.39 1.35
C ALA A 41 -7.57 2.25 2.23
N ALA A 42 -7.07 1.01 2.39
CA ALA A 42 -5.87 0.77 3.16
C ALA A 42 -4.70 1.50 2.48
N THR A 43 -4.02 2.36 3.21
CA THR A 43 -2.81 3.03 2.72
C THR A 43 -1.56 2.36 3.30
N ALA A 44 -0.47 2.39 2.56
CA ALA A 44 0.83 1.90 3.01
C ALA A 44 1.90 3.00 2.85
N LYS A 45 3.04 2.80 3.50
CA LYS A 45 4.17 3.73 3.47
C LYS A 45 5.41 3.06 2.90
N ALA A 46 6.19 3.83 2.14
CA ALA A 46 7.54 3.52 1.72
C ALA A 46 8.44 4.74 1.97
N THR A 47 9.73 4.54 2.20
CA THR A 47 10.66 5.67 2.39
C THR A 47 11.94 5.41 1.62
N PHE A 48 12.36 6.40 0.83
CA PHE A 48 13.50 6.32 -0.07
C PHE A 48 14.40 7.55 0.09
N ALA A 49 15.72 7.34 0.11
CA ALA A 49 16.73 8.37 -0.02
C ALA A 49 17.50 8.18 -1.35
N GLY A 50 17.63 9.22 -2.13
CA GLY A 50 18.22 9.13 -3.48
C GLY A 50 18.78 10.46 -3.98
N GLY A 51 19.53 11.17 -3.14
CA GLY A 51 20.04 12.52 -3.43
C GLY A 51 19.10 13.60 -2.91
N CYS A 52 18.98 14.70 -3.63
CA CYS A 52 18.08 15.80 -3.28
C CYS A 52 16.64 15.30 -3.13
N PHE A 53 16.08 15.46 -1.96
CA PHE A 53 14.73 14.98 -1.66
C PHE A 53 13.65 15.65 -2.53
N TRP A 54 13.80 16.89 -2.96
CA TRP A 54 12.84 17.53 -3.88
C TRP A 54 12.79 16.85 -5.25
N CYS A 55 13.94 16.34 -5.73
CA CYS A 55 13.98 15.59 -6.98
C CYS A 55 13.26 14.24 -6.82
N VAL A 56 13.56 13.52 -5.74
CA VAL A 56 12.94 12.24 -5.42
C VAL A 56 11.43 12.40 -5.19
N GLU A 57 11.01 13.43 -4.47
CA GLU A 57 9.60 13.77 -4.25
C GLU A 57 8.88 14.01 -5.57
N SER A 58 9.43 14.93 -6.41
CA SER A 58 8.87 15.21 -7.74
C SER A 58 8.75 13.98 -8.63
N ASP A 59 9.63 13.00 -8.48
CA ASP A 59 9.57 11.76 -9.24
C ASP A 59 8.45 10.85 -8.74
N PHE A 60 8.34 10.64 -7.42
CA PHE A 60 7.29 9.79 -6.85
C PHE A 60 5.89 10.38 -6.98
N ASP A 61 5.73 11.70 -6.99
CA ASP A 61 4.44 12.37 -7.23
C ASP A 61 3.80 12.00 -8.56
N LYS A 62 4.61 11.61 -9.55
CA LYS A 62 4.15 11.19 -10.88
C LYS A 62 3.70 9.73 -10.93
N VAL A 63 3.92 8.94 -9.88
CA VAL A 63 3.62 7.50 -9.88
C VAL A 63 2.15 7.27 -9.60
N PRO A 64 1.38 6.68 -10.55
CA PRO A 64 -0.03 6.39 -10.31
C PRO A 64 -0.21 5.44 -9.12
N GLY A 65 -1.06 5.83 -8.16
CA GLY A 65 -1.28 5.10 -6.93
C GLY A 65 -0.55 5.68 -5.72
N VAL A 66 0.40 6.58 -5.91
CA VAL A 66 0.92 7.44 -4.84
C VAL A 66 -0.17 8.44 -4.45
N ILE A 67 -0.37 8.61 -3.15
CA ILE A 67 -1.39 9.49 -2.56
C ILE A 67 -0.76 10.80 -2.11
N SER A 68 0.40 10.72 -1.47
CA SER A 68 1.18 11.88 -1.03
C SER A 68 2.63 11.49 -0.83
N THR A 69 3.49 12.47 -0.95
CA THR A 69 4.91 12.41 -0.61
C THR A 69 5.22 13.46 0.45
N THR A 70 6.29 13.25 1.18
CA THR A 70 6.79 14.19 2.19
C THR A 70 8.30 14.11 2.21
N SER A 71 8.96 15.21 1.90
CA SER A 71 10.41 15.37 2.07
C SER A 71 10.78 15.46 3.54
N GLY A 72 11.93 14.91 3.92
CA GLY A 72 12.38 14.91 5.31
C GLY A 72 13.69 14.20 5.51
N TYR A 73 13.97 13.86 6.76
CA TYR A 73 15.26 13.34 7.23
C TYR A 73 15.06 12.03 8.00
N THR A 74 15.89 11.04 7.71
CA THR A 74 15.86 9.75 8.44
C THR A 74 17.21 9.03 8.39
N GLY A 75 17.37 7.99 9.20
CA GLY A 75 18.58 7.15 9.23
C GLY A 75 19.71 7.71 10.07
N GLY A 76 19.59 8.91 10.63
CA GLY A 76 20.57 9.54 11.51
C GLY A 76 20.24 9.43 12.98
N LYS A 77 20.98 10.18 13.81
CA LYS A 77 20.89 10.12 15.28
C LYS A 77 20.32 11.39 15.91
N THR A 78 20.38 12.52 15.23
CA THR A 78 19.90 13.80 15.73
C THR A 78 18.38 13.81 15.78
N VAL A 79 17.81 14.18 16.91
CA VAL A 79 16.36 14.30 17.10
C VAL A 79 15.91 15.67 16.60
N ASN A 80 14.86 15.71 15.78
CA ASN A 80 14.32 16.94 15.18
C ASN A 80 15.41 17.81 14.54
N PRO A 81 16.18 17.27 13.58
CA PRO A 81 17.25 18.04 12.95
C PRO A 81 16.67 19.15 12.07
N SER A 82 17.37 20.29 11.98
CA SER A 82 17.06 21.30 10.99
C SER A 82 17.78 21.00 9.67
N TYR A 83 17.32 21.62 8.58
CA TYR A 83 17.95 21.53 7.26
C TYR A 83 19.44 21.89 7.32
N GLU A 84 19.80 22.98 8.02
CA GLU A 84 21.20 23.40 8.17
C GLU A 84 22.06 22.33 8.84
N GLN A 85 21.52 21.65 9.87
CA GLN A 85 22.23 20.57 10.57
C GLN A 85 22.42 19.36 9.65
N VAL A 86 21.41 18.99 8.86
CA VAL A 86 21.50 17.86 7.94
C VAL A 86 22.46 18.19 6.79
N SER A 87 22.36 19.37 6.22
CA SER A 87 23.22 19.85 5.13
C SER A 87 24.69 19.97 5.55
N SER A 88 24.99 20.13 6.84
CA SER A 88 26.36 20.07 7.36
C SER A 88 26.95 18.66 7.42
N HIS A 89 26.18 17.63 7.04
CA HIS A 89 26.54 16.20 7.05
C HIS A 89 26.92 15.63 8.43
N SER A 90 26.58 16.33 9.52
CA SER A 90 26.97 15.95 10.89
C SER A 90 25.94 15.11 11.63
N THR A 91 24.68 15.07 11.16
CA THR A 91 23.56 14.41 11.85
C THR A 91 23.48 12.90 11.58
N GLY A 92 24.12 12.43 10.50
CA GLY A 92 24.00 11.08 9.99
C GLY A 92 22.67 10.80 9.26
N HIS A 93 21.76 11.80 9.16
CA HIS A 93 20.53 11.65 8.38
C HIS A 93 20.82 11.70 6.87
N ALA A 94 20.01 10.97 6.12
CA ALA A 94 19.85 11.17 4.70
C ALA A 94 18.65 12.09 4.44
N GLU A 95 18.72 12.89 3.38
CA GLU A 95 17.53 13.44 2.76
C GLU A 95 16.71 12.29 2.19
N ALA A 96 15.45 12.23 2.53
CA ALA A 96 14.58 11.12 2.16
C ALA A 96 13.15 11.60 1.90
N VAL A 97 12.42 10.78 1.14
CA VAL A 97 10.99 11.00 0.86
C VAL A 97 10.19 9.87 1.44
N GLN A 98 9.20 10.19 2.26
CA GLN A 98 8.18 9.26 2.71
C GLN A 98 7.02 9.29 1.74
N VAL A 99 6.73 8.16 1.12
CA VAL A 99 5.67 7.96 0.12
C VAL A 99 4.51 7.24 0.78
N VAL A 100 3.32 7.84 0.78
CA VAL A 100 2.05 7.18 1.12
C VAL A 100 1.38 6.74 -0.16
N TYR A 101 1.00 5.48 -0.26
CA TYR A 101 0.45 4.92 -1.48
C TYR A 101 -0.75 4.00 -1.23
N ASP A 102 -1.57 3.79 -2.26
CA ASP A 102 -2.66 2.83 -2.28
C ASP A 102 -2.13 1.48 -2.80
N PRO A 103 -1.99 0.45 -1.96
CA PRO A 103 -1.45 -0.84 -2.36
C PRO A 103 -2.34 -1.60 -3.36
N ALA A 104 -3.60 -1.19 -3.52
CA ALA A 104 -4.47 -1.73 -4.56
C ALA A 104 -4.18 -1.14 -5.95
N LYS A 105 -3.49 -0.01 -6.03
CA LYS A 105 -3.15 0.68 -7.29
C LYS A 105 -1.69 0.52 -7.69
N VAL A 106 -0.79 0.55 -6.72
CA VAL A 106 0.65 0.36 -6.93
C VAL A 106 1.22 -0.51 -5.82
N SER A 107 1.99 -1.53 -6.17
CA SER A 107 2.64 -2.38 -5.17
C SER A 107 3.98 -1.77 -4.71
N TYR A 108 4.47 -2.23 -3.54
CA TYR A 108 5.78 -1.81 -3.04
C TYR A 108 6.91 -2.20 -3.99
N GLU A 109 6.83 -3.37 -4.63
CA GLU A 109 7.78 -3.82 -5.65
C GLU A 109 7.90 -2.81 -6.80
N LYS A 110 6.75 -2.26 -7.25
CA LYS A 110 6.73 -1.26 -8.32
C LYS A 110 7.36 0.06 -7.89
N LEU A 111 7.17 0.48 -6.64
CA LEU A 111 7.86 1.66 -6.11
C LEU A 111 9.37 1.44 -6.03
N VAL A 112 9.82 0.25 -5.61
CA VAL A 112 11.24 -0.13 -5.60
C VAL A 112 11.83 -0.19 -7.02
N GLU A 113 11.09 -0.75 -8.00
CA GLU A 113 11.51 -0.72 -9.41
C GLU A 113 11.67 0.70 -9.94
N TYR A 114 10.74 1.59 -9.58
CA TYR A 114 10.79 2.99 -9.97
C TYR A 114 12.01 3.69 -9.34
N TYR A 115 12.25 3.47 -8.05
CA TYR A 115 13.39 3.99 -7.32
C TYR A 115 14.72 3.62 -7.98
N TRP A 116 14.92 2.35 -8.37
CA TRP A 116 16.16 1.92 -9.04
C TRP A 116 16.45 2.64 -10.36
N ARG A 117 15.43 3.19 -10.99
CA ARG A 117 15.55 3.93 -12.26
C ARG A 117 15.81 5.43 -12.07
N SER A 118 15.59 5.94 -10.87
CA SER A 118 15.72 7.35 -10.54
C SER A 118 17.05 7.69 -9.84
N ILE A 119 17.88 6.70 -9.54
CA ILE A 119 19.15 6.87 -8.84
C ILE A 119 20.33 6.25 -9.60
N ASP A 120 21.54 6.68 -9.25
CA ASP A 120 22.76 5.91 -9.51
C ASP A 120 23.09 5.06 -8.25
N PRO A 121 22.88 3.73 -8.30
CA PRO A 121 23.10 2.88 -7.14
C PRO A 121 24.58 2.56 -6.88
N THR A 122 25.50 3.08 -7.68
CA THR A 122 26.94 2.71 -7.63
C THR A 122 27.80 3.72 -6.93
N VAL A 123 27.27 4.91 -6.62
CA VAL A 123 28.03 6.01 -6.04
C VAL A 123 27.77 6.15 -4.55
N ASN A 124 28.85 6.28 -3.76
CA ASN A 124 28.75 6.52 -2.32
C ASN A 124 28.59 8.01 -2.04
N ASP A 125 27.76 8.34 -1.07
CA ASP A 125 27.62 9.68 -0.49
C ASP A 125 27.44 10.80 -1.54
N GLN A 126 26.76 10.48 -2.63
CA GLN A 126 26.41 11.47 -3.66
C GLN A 126 25.29 10.97 -4.56
N GLN A 127 24.59 11.89 -5.22
CA GLN A 127 23.73 11.63 -6.35
C GLN A 127 23.79 12.83 -7.31
N PHE A 128 24.07 12.57 -8.59
CA PHE A 128 24.18 13.58 -9.64
C PHE A 128 25.15 14.72 -9.27
N CYS A 129 24.61 15.92 -8.95
CA CYS A 129 25.39 17.10 -8.60
C CYS A 129 25.56 17.29 -7.08
N ASP A 130 24.86 16.50 -6.26
CA ASP A 130 24.85 16.65 -4.81
C ASP A 130 25.84 15.70 -4.16
N HIS A 131 26.71 16.24 -3.30
CA HIS A 131 27.79 15.51 -2.65
C HIS A 131 27.67 15.55 -1.12
N GLY A 132 28.00 14.46 -0.46
CA GLY A 132 27.97 14.29 0.98
C GLY A 132 27.04 13.17 1.43
N SER A 133 27.26 12.66 2.63
CA SER A 133 26.54 11.50 3.20
C SER A 133 25.02 11.69 3.31
N THR A 134 24.56 12.94 3.31
CA THR A 134 23.14 13.29 3.28
C THR A 134 22.46 12.86 1.98
N TYR A 135 23.21 12.78 0.89
CA TYR A 135 22.69 12.41 -0.45
C TYR A 135 22.96 10.96 -0.83
N ARG A 136 23.28 10.09 0.14
CA ARG A 136 23.46 8.66 -0.10
C ARG A 136 22.14 7.98 -0.48
N THR A 137 22.24 6.87 -1.17
CA THR A 137 21.07 6.08 -1.57
C THR A 137 20.70 5.06 -0.50
N VAL A 138 19.44 5.06 -0.05
CA VAL A 138 18.93 4.12 0.96
C VAL A 138 17.46 3.78 0.71
N ILE A 139 17.09 2.52 0.88
CA ILE A 139 15.70 2.07 1.03
C ILE A 139 15.44 1.80 2.51
N PHE A 140 14.51 2.54 3.10
CA PHE A 140 14.08 2.36 4.50
C PHE A 140 12.81 1.53 4.55
N ALA A 141 12.92 0.27 4.95
CA ALA A 141 11.81 -0.68 5.00
C ALA A 141 10.96 -0.51 6.27
N HIS A 142 9.65 -0.40 6.14
CA HIS A 142 8.71 -0.26 7.26
C HIS A 142 8.22 -1.61 7.80
N SER A 143 8.61 -2.72 7.18
CA SER A 143 8.30 -4.08 7.62
C SER A 143 9.33 -5.08 7.11
N ASP A 144 9.36 -6.26 7.71
CA ASP A 144 10.22 -7.36 7.25
C ASP A 144 9.86 -7.80 5.81
N GLU A 145 8.61 -7.66 5.41
CA GLU A 145 8.18 -7.94 4.04
C GLU A 145 8.78 -6.94 3.06
N GLN A 146 8.72 -5.64 3.36
CA GLN A 146 9.37 -4.61 2.55
C GLN A 146 10.88 -4.82 2.47
N LEU A 147 11.52 -5.15 3.59
CA LEU A 147 12.95 -5.46 3.64
C LEU A 147 13.30 -6.63 2.72
N LYS A 148 12.51 -7.70 2.76
CA LYS A 148 12.67 -8.88 1.89
C LYS A 148 12.50 -8.54 0.42
N ILE A 149 11.45 -7.78 0.08
CA ILE A 149 11.16 -7.35 -1.30
C ILE A 149 12.30 -6.49 -1.84
N ALA A 150 12.71 -5.46 -1.12
CA ALA A 150 13.80 -4.57 -1.54
C ALA A 150 15.12 -5.34 -1.72
N THR A 151 15.46 -6.24 -0.79
CA THR A 151 16.65 -7.08 -0.87
C THR A 151 16.61 -8.03 -2.07
N ALA A 152 15.46 -8.65 -2.33
CA ALA A 152 15.27 -9.52 -3.49
C ALA A 152 15.39 -8.74 -4.81
N SER A 153 14.81 -7.54 -4.87
CA SER A 153 14.90 -6.63 -6.01
C SER A 153 16.35 -6.23 -6.31
N ARG A 154 17.11 -5.81 -5.28
CA ARG A 154 18.55 -5.53 -5.40
C ARG A 154 19.31 -6.74 -5.94
N THR A 155 19.07 -7.92 -5.38
CA THR A 155 19.74 -9.17 -5.78
C THR A 155 19.43 -9.53 -7.23
N ALA A 156 18.21 -9.30 -7.70
CA ALA A 156 17.83 -9.52 -9.08
C ALA A 156 18.53 -8.51 -10.02
N LEU A 157 18.53 -7.22 -9.64
CA LEU A 157 19.18 -6.17 -10.41
C LEU A 157 20.70 -6.40 -10.49
N GLU A 158 21.35 -6.82 -9.43
CA GLU A 158 22.79 -7.13 -9.40
C GLU A 158 23.20 -8.17 -10.45
N LYS A 159 22.31 -9.08 -10.80
CA LYS A 159 22.55 -10.13 -11.82
C LYS A 159 22.33 -9.64 -13.25
N THR A 160 21.52 -8.60 -13.45
CA THR A 160 21.06 -8.15 -14.78
C THR A 160 21.48 -6.73 -15.13
N LYS A 161 22.09 -6.01 -14.19
CA LYS A 161 22.52 -4.61 -14.39
C LYS A 161 23.50 -4.49 -15.56
N PRO A 162 23.40 -3.41 -16.37
CA PRO A 162 24.27 -3.21 -17.53
C PRO A 162 25.67 -2.65 -17.19
N PHE A 163 25.93 -2.33 -15.92
CA PHE A 163 27.18 -1.74 -15.41
C PHE A 163 27.94 -2.75 -14.53
N LYS A 164 29.25 -2.54 -14.36
CA LYS A 164 30.14 -3.48 -13.63
C LYS A 164 30.32 -3.10 -12.16
N GLU A 165 30.13 -1.85 -11.82
CA GLU A 165 30.32 -1.27 -10.50
C GLU A 165 29.39 -1.95 -9.49
N PRO A 166 29.82 -2.20 -8.23
CA PRO A 166 28.97 -2.77 -7.20
C PRO A 166 27.87 -1.79 -6.82
N MET A 167 26.71 -2.31 -6.46
CA MET A 167 25.63 -1.48 -5.89
C MET A 167 25.93 -1.19 -4.43
N VAL A 168 25.96 0.09 -4.07
CA VAL A 168 26.24 0.58 -2.69
C VAL A 168 24.99 1.00 -1.93
N THR A 169 23.85 1.10 -2.60
CA THR A 169 22.56 1.47 -1.97
C THR A 169 22.28 0.60 -0.74
N GLU A 170 22.05 1.23 0.39
CA GLU A 170 21.71 0.55 1.64
C GLU A 170 20.23 0.12 1.64
N ILE A 171 19.93 -1.00 2.30
CA ILE A 171 18.54 -1.44 2.57
C ILE A 171 18.47 -1.76 4.05
N VAL A 172 17.75 -0.95 4.82
CA VAL A 172 17.71 -1.01 6.28
C VAL A 172 16.27 -0.86 6.78
N MET A 173 16.03 -1.25 8.03
CA MET A 173 14.75 -0.95 8.67
C MET A 173 14.59 0.55 8.88
N ALA A 174 13.37 1.06 8.68
CA ALA A 174 13.03 2.45 8.89
C ALA A 174 13.19 2.84 10.36
N SER A 175 13.72 4.02 10.58
CA SER A 175 13.82 4.67 11.89
C SER A 175 12.90 5.90 11.94
N ALA A 176 13.06 6.77 12.93
CA ALA A 176 12.30 8.00 13.02
C ALA A 176 12.48 8.85 11.75
N PHE A 177 11.39 9.35 11.22
CA PHE A 177 11.35 10.25 10.08
C PHE A 177 10.94 11.64 10.58
N TYR A 178 11.67 12.65 10.19
CA TYR A 178 11.46 14.05 10.54
C TYR A 178 11.11 14.80 9.26
N PRO A 179 9.87 15.30 9.10
CA PRO A 179 9.52 16.13 7.96
C PRO A 179 10.42 17.34 7.83
N ALA A 180 10.80 17.70 6.61
CA ALA A 180 11.55 18.92 6.37
C ALA A 180 10.67 20.14 6.60
N GLU A 181 11.32 21.28 6.82
CA GLU A 181 10.66 22.58 6.96
C GLU A 181 9.97 22.96 5.64
N GLU A 182 8.83 23.62 5.72
CA GLU A 182 8.16 24.23 4.56
C GLU A 182 8.91 25.55 4.19
N TYR A 183 9.35 25.66 2.94
CA TYR A 183 9.97 26.85 2.39
C TYR A 183 9.16 27.44 1.23
#